data_9c0277d5ccf2d1490243c76b846dd41a
#
_entry.id   9c0277d5ccf2d1490243c76b846dd41a
#
_cell.length_a   1.000
_cell.length_b   1.000
_cell.length_c   1.000
_cell.angle_alpha   90.00
_cell.angle_beta   90.00
_cell.angle_gamma   90.00
#
_symmetry.space_group_name_H-M   'P 1'
#
loop_
_entity.id
_entity.type
_entity.pdbx_description
1 polymer ?
#
loop_
_entity_poly.entity_id
_entity_poly.type
_entity_poly.pdbx_seq_one_letter_code
_entity_poly.pdbx_strand_id
1 'polypeptide(L)'
;MKKLVTLMLALAMIISAVGVLAEADGKITIWTWDPTFNIKAMQIAKEMYLKDHPDAVIDIQEKLSEDIETAVIASNGDTSTLPDILLVQDNSFQKFVTNYPEVYADLTGKYDYEGFAQGKLAYSIVDGKNHGIPFDAGTAVAAYRTDYLEAAGYTAADLKDITWER
;
A
#
# COMPACT_ATOMS: atom_id res chain seq x y z
N MET A 1 7.89 -44.65 37.79
CA MET A 1 6.69 -43.90 37.39
C MET A 1 6.89 -42.38 37.37
N LYS A 2 7.36 -41.75 38.46
CA LYS A 2 7.57 -40.28 38.50
C LYS A 2 8.51 -39.74 37.40
N LYS A 3 9.63 -40.42 37.11
CA LYS A 3 10.60 -39.99 36.06
C LYS A 3 10.04 -40.08 34.64
N LEU A 4 9.13 -41.06 34.39
CA LEU A 4 8.49 -41.22 33.09
C LEU A 4 7.43 -40.13 32.83
N VAL A 5 6.69 -39.74 33.87
CA VAL A 5 5.71 -38.61 33.81
C VAL A 5 6.41 -37.28 33.59
N THR A 6 7.56 -37.07 34.24
CA THR A 6 8.35 -35.85 34.04
C THR A 6 8.92 -35.77 32.62
N LEU A 7 9.35 -36.89 32.04
CA LEU A 7 9.83 -36.95 30.67
C LEU A 7 8.72 -36.70 29.65
N MET A 8 7.50 -37.25 29.87
CA MET A 8 6.34 -36.99 29.02
C MET A 8 5.86 -35.51 29.09
N LEU A 9 5.89 -34.90 30.28
CA LEU A 9 5.56 -33.48 30.45
C LEU A 9 6.59 -32.57 29.76
N ALA A 10 7.89 -32.91 29.85
CA ALA A 10 8.93 -32.15 29.14
C ALA A 10 8.81 -32.30 27.62
N LEU A 11 8.47 -33.48 27.12
CA LEU A 11 8.24 -33.73 25.69
C LEU A 11 6.99 -32.99 25.18
N ALA A 12 5.92 -32.93 25.99
CA ALA A 12 4.70 -32.18 25.67
C ALA A 12 4.96 -30.65 25.63
N MET A 13 5.82 -30.13 26.50
CA MET A 13 6.24 -28.70 26.47
C MET A 13 7.15 -28.36 25.27
N ILE A 14 7.96 -29.30 24.80
CA ILE A 14 8.78 -29.11 23.61
C ILE A 14 7.91 -29.14 22.35
N ILE A 15 6.85 -29.94 22.30
CA ILE A 15 5.90 -29.96 21.17
C ILE A 15 5.02 -28.71 21.14
N SER A 16 4.72 -28.10 22.30
CA SER A 16 3.99 -26.82 22.36
C SER A 16 4.86 -25.58 22.09
N ALA A 17 6.20 -25.75 22.11
CA ALA A 17 7.16 -24.68 21.77
C ALA A 17 7.56 -24.68 20.27
N VAL A 18 7.14 -25.67 19.49
CA VAL A 18 7.01 -25.51 18.05
C VAL A 18 5.79 -24.61 17.86
N GLY A 19 6.02 -23.30 18.00
CA GLY A 19 5.07 -22.31 17.53
C GLY A 19 4.64 -22.78 16.14
N VAL A 20 3.36 -22.95 15.96
CA VAL A 20 2.77 -22.92 14.64
C VAL A 20 3.23 -21.61 14.06
N LEU A 21 4.37 -21.64 13.34
CA LEU A 21 4.55 -20.75 12.24
C LEU A 21 3.31 -21.08 11.41
N ALA A 22 2.27 -20.27 11.52
CA ALA A 22 1.27 -20.23 10.49
C ALA A 22 2.12 -20.11 9.22
N GLU A 23 2.22 -21.19 8.47
CA GLU A 23 2.68 -21.17 7.13
C GLU A 23 1.84 -20.06 6.51
N ALA A 24 2.39 -18.89 6.36
CA ALA A 24 1.83 -17.91 5.44
C ALA A 24 1.64 -18.73 4.18
N ASP A 25 0.42 -18.77 3.67
CA ASP A 25 -0.06 -19.63 2.58
C ASP A 25 0.76 -19.47 1.28
N GLY A 26 1.92 -18.82 1.37
CA GLY A 26 2.81 -18.47 0.26
C GLY A 26 2.15 -17.53 -0.76
N LYS A 27 0.91 -17.10 -0.46
CA LYS A 27 0.11 -16.24 -1.32
C LYS A 27 0.21 -14.80 -0.84
N ILE A 28 0.57 -13.88 -1.74
CA ILE A 28 0.55 -12.44 -1.54
C ILE A 28 -0.69 -11.88 -2.23
N THR A 29 -1.56 -11.22 -1.48
CA THR A 29 -2.78 -10.59 -2.00
C THR A 29 -2.57 -9.08 -2.07
N ILE A 30 -2.88 -8.49 -3.23
CA ILE A 30 -2.71 -7.05 -3.49
C ILE A 30 -4.05 -6.46 -3.92
N TRP A 31 -4.51 -5.38 -3.26
CA TRP A 31 -5.66 -4.61 -3.68
C TRP A 31 -5.24 -3.29 -4.30
N THR A 32 -5.72 -3.02 -5.50
CA THR A 32 -5.40 -1.80 -6.25
C THR A 32 -6.54 -1.50 -7.25
N TRP A 33 -6.59 -0.27 -7.73
CA TRP A 33 -7.55 0.18 -8.76
C TRP A 33 -6.85 0.46 -10.08
N ASP A 34 -7.59 0.94 -11.08
CA ASP A 34 -7.11 1.36 -12.40
C ASP A 34 -6.37 0.25 -13.18
N PRO A 35 -7.10 -0.48 -14.03
CA PRO A 35 -6.53 -1.54 -14.87
C PRO A 35 -5.42 -1.07 -15.81
N THR A 36 -5.48 0.19 -16.24
CA THR A 36 -4.60 0.72 -17.29
C THR A 36 -3.25 1.18 -16.75
N PHE A 37 -3.17 1.50 -15.46
CA PHE A 37 -1.95 1.98 -14.81
C PHE A 37 -1.55 1.12 -13.60
N ASN A 38 -2.30 1.18 -12.50
CA ASN A 38 -1.86 0.56 -11.24
C ASN A 38 -1.80 -0.97 -11.33
N ILE A 39 -2.84 -1.61 -11.87
CA ILE A 39 -2.87 -3.08 -12.02
C ILE A 39 -1.78 -3.53 -12.99
N LYS A 40 -1.61 -2.81 -14.10
CA LYS A 40 -0.55 -3.12 -15.06
C LYS A 40 0.85 -3.01 -14.44
N ALA A 41 1.10 -1.98 -13.65
CA ALA A 41 2.37 -1.82 -12.93
C ALA A 41 2.60 -2.96 -11.93
N MET A 42 1.57 -3.37 -11.19
CA MET A 42 1.65 -4.52 -10.27
C MET A 42 1.87 -5.84 -11.00
N GLN A 43 1.31 -6.03 -12.20
CA GLN A 43 1.57 -7.21 -13.03
C GLN A 43 3.05 -7.26 -13.46
N ILE A 44 3.62 -6.14 -13.86
CA ILE A 44 5.05 -6.05 -14.20
C ILE A 44 5.91 -6.37 -12.97
N ALA A 45 5.59 -5.79 -11.83
CA ALA A 45 6.30 -6.06 -10.57
C ALA A 45 6.22 -7.54 -10.17
N LYS A 46 5.03 -8.17 -10.32
CA LYS A 46 4.82 -9.61 -10.13
C LYS A 46 5.75 -10.43 -11.04
N GLU A 47 5.79 -10.13 -12.33
CA GLU A 47 6.66 -10.83 -13.28
C GLU A 47 8.15 -10.70 -12.92
N MET A 48 8.56 -9.56 -12.41
CA MET A 48 9.92 -9.34 -11.94
C MET A 48 10.20 -10.16 -10.68
N TYR A 49 9.31 -10.15 -9.71
CA TYR A 49 9.44 -10.87 -8.45
C TYR A 49 9.50 -12.39 -8.64
N LEU A 50 8.68 -12.93 -9.55
CA LEU A 50 8.62 -14.36 -9.83
C LEU A 50 9.92 -14.92 -10.48
N LYS A 51 10.82 -14.08 -10.99
CA LYS A 51 12.13 -14.53 -11.49
C LYS A 51 12.99 -15.08 -10.38
N ASP A 52 12.95 -14.45 -9.22
CA ASP A 52 13.74 -14.83 -8.05
C ASP A 52 12.94 -15.70 -7.07
N HIS A 53 11.61 -15.71 -7.19
CA HIS A 53 10.67 -16.41 -6.31
C HIS A 53 9.62 -17.19 -7.14
N PRO A 54 10.02 -18.22 -7.91
CA PRO A 54 9.14 -18.86 -8.89
C PRO A 54 7.93 -19.58 -8.29
N ASP A 55 8.01 -19.95 -7.03
CA ASP A 55 6.93 -20.65 -6.30
C ASP A 55 5.93 -19.69 -5.61
N ALA A 56 6.19 -18.37 -5.65
CA ALA A 56 5.31 -17.40 -5.02
C ALA A 56 3.97 -17.27 -5.77
N VAL A 57 2.89 -17.21 -5.02
CA VAL A 57 1.53 -16.98 -5.54
C VAL A 57 1.15 -15.53 -5.26
N ILE A 58 0.97 -14.74 -6.32
CA ILE A 58 0.59 -13.32 -6.18
C ILE A 58 -0.77 -13.12 -6.84
N ASP A 59 -1.73 -12.65 -6.03
CA ASP A 59 -3.11 -12.39 -6.41
C ASP A 59 -3.37 -10.88 -6.40
N ILE A 60 -3.52 -10.30 -7.60
CA ILE A 60 -3.80 -8.86 -7.77
C ILE A 60 -5.30 -8.72 -8.02
N GLN A 61 -5.99 -8.06 -7.11
CA GLN A 61 -7.43 -7.85 -7.15
C GLN A 61 -7.75 -6.39 -7.42
N GLU A 62 -8.61 -6.16 -8.42
CA GLU A 62 -9.19 -4.85 -8.67
C GLU A 62 -10.21 -4.51 -7.59
N LYS A 63 -9.99 -3.38 -6.92
CA LYS A 63 -10.91 -2.81 -5.93
C LYS A 63 -10.97 -1.30 -6.16
N LEU A 64 -12.13 -0.71 -6.01
CA LEU A 64 -12.22 0.76 -6.00
C LEU A 64 -11.51 1.33 -4.76
N SER A 65 -10.96 2.52 -4.87
CA SER A 65 -10.26 3.16 -3.76
C SER A 65 -11.16 3.34 -2.54
N GLU A 66 -12.45 3.67 -2.75
CA GLU A 66 -13.46 3.81 -1.71
C GLU A 66 -13.79 2.47 -1.04
N ASP A 67 -13.75 1.37 -1.78
CA ASP A 67 -13.98 0.02 -1.23
C ASP A 67 -12.81 -0.40 -0.34
N ILE A 68 -11.56 -0.07 -0.74
CA ILE A 68 -10.35 -0.31 0.08
C ILE A 68 -10.44 0.48 1.39
N GLU A 69 -10.74 1.77 1.32
CA GLU A 69 -10.90 2.62 2.50
C GLU A 69 -12.02 2.09 3.42
N THR A 70 -13.15 1.70 2.85
CA THR A 70 -14.29 1.12 3.59
C THR A 70 -13.89 -0.19 4.28
N ALA A 71 -13.13 -1.05 3.60
CA ALA A 71 -12.67 -2.31 4.18
C ALA A 71 -11.71 -2.08 5.35
N VAL A 72 -10.79 -1.11 5.25
CA VAL A 72 -9.89 -0.73 6.36
C VAL A 72 -10.69 -0.23 7.57
N ILE A 73 -11.69 0.61 7.35
CA ILE A 73 -12.58 1.09 8.43
C ILE A 73 -13.34 -0.08 9.06
N ALA A 74 -13.91 -0.95 8.23
CA ALA A 74 -14.73 -2.08 8.68
C ALA A 74 -13.91 -3.14 9.43
N SER A 75 -12.61 -3.28 9.12
CA SER A 75 -11.72 -4.22 9.80
C SER A 75 -11.52 -3.88 11.28
N ASN A 76 -11.66 -2.61 11.64
CA ASN A 76 -11.44 -2.13 13.01
C ASN A 76 -10.10 -2.64 13.61
N GLY A 77 -9.04 -2.71 12.78
CA GLY A 77 -7.72 -3.20 13.14
C GLY A 77 -7.51 -4.71 12.98
N ASP A 78 -8.55 -5.50 12.65
CA ASP A 78 -8.41 -6.91 12.30
C ASP A 78 -7.88 -7.07 10.87
N THR A 79 -6.60 -7.39 10.75
CA THR A 79 -5.92 -7.53 9.46
C THR A 79 -6.26 -8.81 8.72
N SER A 80 -6.91 -9.79 9.35
CA SER A 80 -7.21 -11.10 8.75
C SER A 80 -8.15 -11.01 7.54
N THR A 81 -8.89 -9.92 7.41
CA THR A 81 -9.84 -9.66 6.29
C THR A 81 -9.26 -8.73 5.22
N LEU A 82 -8.04 -8.24 5.43
CA LEU A 82 -7.37 -7.30 4.54
C LEU A 82 -6.30 -8.02 3.69
N PRO A 83 -5.86 -7.43 2.57
CA PRO A 83 -4.79 -7.96 1.76
C PRO A 83 -3.43 -7.73 2.43
N ASP A 84 -2.38 -8.39 1.93
CA ASP A 84 -0.99 -8.16 2.37
C ASP A 84 -0.48 -6.79 1.91
N ILE A 85 -0.94 -6.32 0.75
CA ILE A 85 -0.58 -5.01 0.19
C ILE A 85 -1.86 -4.32 -0.30
N LEU A 86 -2.03 -3.06 0.09
CA LEU A 86 -3.13 -2.24 -0.39
C LEU A 86 -2.63 -0.89 -0.90
N LEU A 87 -3.20 -0.42 -2.00
CA LEU A 87 -2.95 0.91 -2.52
C LEU A 87 -3.79 1.93 -1.75
N VAL A 88 -3.21 3.05 -1.37
CA VAL A 88 -3.90 4.14 -0.66
C VAL A 88 -3.55 5.47 -1.30
N GLN A 89 -4.51 6.37 -1.40
CA GLN A 89 -4.28 7.72 -1.89
C GLN A 89 -3.49 8.56 -0.86
N ASP A 90 -2.58 9.40 -1.33
CA ASP A 90 -1.73 10.25 -0.48
C ASP A 90 -2.53 11.10 0.51
N ASN A 91 -3.63 11.69 0.06
CA ASN A 91 -4.49 12.57 0.87
C ASN A 91 -5.21 11.82 2.01
N SER A 92 -5.33 10.51 1.93
CA SER A 92 -5.99 9.66 2.93
C SER A 92 -4.99 8.92 3.81
N PHE A 93 -3.75 8.70 3.33
CA PHE A 93 -2.81 7.76 3.94
C PHE A 93 -2.52 8.06 5.42
N GLN A 94 -2.13 9.30 5.75
CA GLN A 94 -1.80 9.67 7.14
C GLN A 94 -2.99 9.50 8.09
N LYS A 95 -4.20 9.83 7.62
CA LYS A 95 -5.44 9.62 8.37
C LYS A 95 -5.64 8.14 8.70
N PHE A 96 -5.44 7.25 7.73
CA PHE A 96 -5.63 5.82 7.93
C PHE A 96 -4.58 5.21 8.85
N VAL A 97 -3.30 5.55 8.68
CA VAL A 97 -2.23 5.09 9.58
C VAL A 97 -2.46 5.55 11.02
N THR A 98 -2.91 6.80 11.21
CA THR A 98 -3.17 7.35 12.55
C THR A 98 -4.35 6.65 13.25
N ASN A 99 -5.42 6.33 12.50
CA ASN A 99 -6.63 5.78 13.10
C ASN A 99 -6.64 4.23 13.16
N TYR A 100 -5.84 3.57 12.33
CA TYR A 100 -5.75 2.11 12.21
C TYR A 100 -4.28 1.66 12.16
N PRO A 101 -3.46 1.99 13.18
CA PRO A 101 -2.01 1.72 13.16
C PRO A 101 -1.69 0.23 13.07
N GLU A 102 -2.59 -0.66 13.47
CA GLU A 102 -2.42 -2.12 13.41
C GLU A 102 -2.42 -2.65 11.98
N VAL A 103 -3.03 -1.91 11.05
CA VAL A 103 -3.13 -2.30 9.63
C VAL A 103 -1.84 -2.06 8.88
N TYR A 104 -1.04 -1.07 9.28
CA TYR A 104 0.10 -0.59 8.51
C TYR A 104 1.42 -0.92 9.18
N ALA A 105 2.22 -1.78 8.55
CA ALA A 105 3.52 -2.17 9.07
C ALA A 105 4.50 -0.97 9.16
N ASP A 106 5.37 -0.98 10.17
CA ASP A 106 6.50 -0.06 10.25
C ASP A 106 7.60 -0.53 9.29
N LEU A 107 7.82 0.23 8.23
CA LEU A 107 8.81 -0.02 7.19
C LEU A 107 10.10 0.82 7.36
N THR A 108 10.23 1.55 8.45
CA THR A 108 11.38 2.41 8.72
C THR A 108 12.69 1.64 8.64
N GLY A 109 13.58 2.09 7.75
CA GLY A 109 14.90 1.47 7.55
C GLY A 109 14.90 0.07 6.92
N LYS A 110 13.75 -0.44 6.47
CA LYS A 110 13.67 -1.77 5.83
C LYS A 110 14.00 -1.76 4.36
N TYR A 111 13.90 -0.60 3.71
CA TYR A 111 14.16 -0.42 2.28
C TYR A 111 15.04 0.81 2.05
N ASP A 112 15.67 0.87 0.89
CA ASP A 112 16.34 2.08 0.39
C ASP A 112 15.29 3.03 -0.19
N TYR A 113 15.17 4.22 0.41
CA TYR A 113 14.24 5.26 -0.01
C TYR A 113 14.92 6.43 -0.75
N GLU A 114 16.24 6.37 -0.97
CA GLU A 114 16.98 7.49 -1.58
C GLU A 114 16.53 7.78 -3.02
N GLY A 115 16.06 6.75 -3.74
CA GLY A 115 15.56 6.88 -5.11
C GLY A 115 14.17 7.52 -5.24
N PHE A 116 13.45 7.73 -4.13
CA PHE A 116 12.11 8.29 -4.17
C PHE A 116 12.11 9.82 -4.03
N ALA A 117 11.16 10.49 -4.73
CA ALA A 117 10.93 11.90 -4.54
C ALA A 117 10.55 12.19 -3.08
N GLN A 118 11.33 13.02 -2.39
CA GLN A 118 11.16 13.27 -0.95
C GLN A 118 9.78 13.83 -0.60
N GLY A 119 9.20 14.65 -1.49
CA GLY A 119 7.83 15.16 -1.33
C GLY A 119 6.76 14.06 -1.34
N LYS A 120 6.98 12.97 -2.09
CA LYS A 120 6.09 11.80 -2.09
C LYS A 120 6.32 10.92 -0.86
N LEU A 121 7.57 10.70 -0.50
CA LEU A 121 7.92 9.92 0.69
C LEU A 121 7.34 10.54 1.98
N ALA A 122 7.24 11.86 2.05
CA ALA A 122 6.69 12.56 3.21
C ALA A 122 5.24 12.15 3.54
N TYR A 123 4.42 11.75 2.54
CA TYR A 123 3.06 11.27 2.79
C TYR A 123 3.00 9.94 3.53
N SER A 124 4.03 9.09 3.39
CA SER A 124 4.07 7.78 4.05
C SER A 124 4.68 7.81 5.47
N ILE A 125 5.14 8.99 5.90
CA ILE A 125 5.75 9.16 7.24
C ILE A 125 4.68 9.69 8.21
N VAL A 126 4.41 8.91 9.25
CA VAL A 126 3.51 9.26 10.35
C VAL A 126 4.25 9.05 11.67
N ASP A 127 4.26 10.05 12.55
CA ASP A 127 4.96 10.04 13.84
C ASP A 127 6.45 9.62 13.74
N GLY A 128 7.11 10.05 12.65
CA GLY A 128 8.53 9.78 12.40
C GLY A 128 8.83 8.36 11.89
N LYS A 129 7.79 7.54 11.62
CA LYS A 129 7.90 6.19 11.07
C LYS A 129 7.36 6.15 9.66
N ASN A 130 8.01 5.37 8.80
CA ASN A 130 7.53 5.14 7.44
C ASN A 130 6.62 3.90 7.41
N HIS A 131 5.41 4.08 6.89
CA HIS A 131 4.38 3.04 6.81
C HIS A 131 4.00 2.67 5.37
N GLY A 132 4.65 3.27 4.36
CA GLY A 132 4.32 3.02 2.98
C GLY A 132 5.50 3.21 2.02
N ILE A 133 5.33 2.71 0.82
CA ILE A 133 6.27 2.90 -0.29
C ILE A 133 5.57 3.75 -1.34
N PRO A 134 6.15 4.91 -1.76
CA PRO A 134 5.58 5.72 -2.83
C PRO A 134 5.40 4.90 -4.10
N PHE A 135 4.20 4.98 -4.71
CA PHE A 135 3.89 4.21 -5.90
C PHE A 135 4.04 5.05 -7.18
N ASP A 136 3.48 6.25 -7.19
CA ASP A 136 3.56 7.15 -8.33
C ASP A 136 3.84 8.61 -7.91
N ALA A 137 4.04 9.49 -8.91
CA ALA A 137 4.20 10.92 -8.70
C ALA A 137 3.36 11.67 -9.74
N GLY A 138 2.05 11.73 -9.49
CA GLY A 138 1.12 12.49 -10.33
C GLY A 138 1.34 14.00 -10.19
N THR A 139 1.19 14.73 -11.30
CA THR A 139 1.20 16.18 -11.32
C THR A 139 -0.19 16.70 -11.63
N ALA A 140 -0.71 17.58 -10.78
CA ALA A 140 -1.94 18.30 -11.08
C ALA A 140 -1.70 19.33 -12.20
N VAL A 141 -2.53 19.28 -13.22
CA VAL A 141 -2.49 20.20 -14.35
C VAL A 141 -3.88 20.76 -14.63
N ALA A 142 -3.94 21.99 -15.12
CA ALA A 142 -5.15 22.55 -15.68
C ALA A 142 -5.19 22.33 -17.18
N ALA A 143 -6.26 21.70 -17.68
CA ALA A 143 -6.53 21.57 -19.11
C ALA A 143 -7.67 22.51 -19.51
N TYR A 144 -7.56 23.13 -20.68
CA TYR A 144 -8.58 24.03 -21.21
C TYR A 144 -8.85 23.77 -22.69
N ARG A 145 -10.05 24.09 -23.11
CA ARG A 145 -10.48 24.05 -24.50
C ARG A 145 -10.00 25.34 -25.18
N THR A 146 -9.09 25.22 -26.16
CA THR A 146 -8.52 26.38 -26.88
C THR A 146 -9.58 27.18 -27.64
N ASP A 147 -10.54 26.48 -28.28
CA ASP A 147 -11.65 27.09 -29.00
C ASP A 147 -12.57 27.93 -28.09
N TYR A 148 -12.82 27.48 -26.85
CA TYR A 148 -13.61 28.27 -25.90
C TYR A 148 -12.84 29.45 -25.33
N LEU A 149 -11.53 29.29 -25.12
CA LEU A 149 -10.67 30.36 -24.67
C LEU A 149 -10.63 31.48 -25.68
N GLU A 150 -10.44 31.15 -26.97
CA GLU A 150 -10.41 32.12 -28.09
C GLU A 150 -11.79 32.80 -28.27
N ALA A 151 -12.89 32.03 -28.18
CA ALA A 151 -14.24 32.58 -28.25
C ALA A 151 -14.55 33.57 -27.11
N ALA A 152 -13.90 33.38 -25.97
CA ALA A 152 -13.98 34.32 -24.84
C ALA A 152 -13.04 35.53 -24.96
N GLY A 153 -12.25 35.61 -26.02
CA GLY A 153 -11.35 36.70 -26.30
C GLY A 153 -9.99 36.60 -25.61
N TYR A 154 -9.62 35.42 -25.13
CA TYR A 154 -8.35 35.15 -24.47
C TYR A 154 -7.46 34.22 -25.31
N THR A 155 -6.16 34.27 -25.04
CA THR A 155 -5.14 33.40 -25.63
C THR A 155 -4.43 32.58 -24.55
N ALA A 156 -3.64 31.59 -24.94
CA ALA A 156 -2.82 30.82 -24.02
C ALA A 156 -1.82 31.73 -23.22
N ALA A 157 -1.41 32.84 -23.78
CA ALA A 157 -0.52 33.79 -23.11
C ALA A 157 -1.20 34.45 -21.90
N ASP A 158 -2.52 34.64 -21.95
CA ASP A 158 -3.28 35.27 -20.87
C ASP A 158 -3.44 34.34 -19.65
N LEU A 159 -3.20 33.02 -19.82
CA LEU A 159 -3.24 32.02 -18.75
C LEU A 159 -1.89 31.87 -18.03
N LYS A 160 -0.84 32.53 -18.51
CA LYS A 160 0.45 32.50 -17.84
C LYS A 160 0.36 33.26 -16.52
N ASP A 161 0.84 32.61 -15.45
CA ASP A 161 0.85 33.19 -14.10
C ASP A 161 -0.57 33.56 -13.57
N ILE A 162 -1.61 32.90 -14.09
CA ILE A 162 -2.99 33.11 -13.64
C ILE A 162 -3.17 32.60 -12.20
N THR A 163 -3.92 33.37 -11.41
CA THR A 163 -4.32 32.98 -10.04
C THR A 163 -5.83 32.68 -9.99
N TRP A 164 -6.30 32.08 -8.89
CA TRP A 164 -7.72 31.80 -8.67
C TRP A 164 -8.60 33.04 -8.48
N GLU A 165 -7.99 34.21 -8.34
CA GLU A 165 -8.68 35.46 -8.10
C GLU A 165 -8.96 36.25 -9.41
N ARG A 166 -8.56 35.68 -10.57
CA ARG A 166 -8.62 36.39 -11.85
C ARG A 166 -9.57 35.71 -12.83
#